data_6688d8fd6a416471c86487a11e09820d
#
_entry.id   6688d8fd6a416471c86487a11e09820d
#
_cell.length_a   1.000
_cell.length_b   1.000
_cell.length_c   1.000
_cell.angle_alpha   90.00
_cell.angle_beta   90.00
_cell.angle_gamma   90.00
#
_symmetry.space_group_name_H-M   'P 1'
#
loop_
_entity.id
_entity.type
_entity.pdbx_description
1 polymer ?
#
loop_
_entity_poly.entity_id
_entity_poly.type
_entity_poly.pdbx_seq_one_letter_code
_entity_poly.pdbx_strand_id
1 'polypeptide(L)'
;MSAEPDAPPVSPLQPTLFVFAIALYIAARLWRLTASCLWFDEIFSIHAARHGWGELLNFVALDIIHPPLFYLLLKIWIAVGGESLVWLRLFPALAAIAAVVPFVLLCRELRLKATETNLALLLMAVNGYLIKYAQEVRMYSLLLLLALGSLWLFARFVNSLDDDGSKKKLIALFAVNLLLVYTHYFGWMLVVTEFVFLWWFARRRVVPFAASIAALALCFLPWVLAVFSHTAQAGAVEQNLGWAARPGPLDVLRFFIILHEPFYYRQSSHEPLFLRGSAVLGIVLFAVPVVALARRRWKREMAEDSTPIAPLTWLSVFSFLPILLTFVFSQFLPQSIWGTRHLIIVAAPYLTLAAVALLSLRRAWTRTTIIMLLCGWTLIAATFLLVRREGMYIWCAWDRLATQMRRAEAAENREAKVYAFEDLVAYHLWFSLDTMNDKRFRVAVVKNIPDLTEDAAYFLPRGFDEIEVTDTDGMRGDYFWMAFRDATWDVQRPPLKTVLEKGYRLGAPFEVEGSGQKAFIVPVWRR
;
A
#
# COMPACT_ATOMS: atom_id res chain seq x y z
N MET A 1 1.08 55.77 -5.43
CA MET A 1 0.12 54.68 -5.72
C MET A 1 0.55 54.04 -7.04
N SER A 2 1.43 53.07 -6.96
CA SER A 2 1.82 52.23 -8.12
C SER A 2 0.81 51.09 -8.22
N ALA A 3 0.06 51.09 -9.30
CA ALA A 3 -0.87 50.01 -9.60
C ALA A 3 -0.10 48.68 -9.68
N GLU A 4 -0.49 47.68 -8.89
CA GLU A 4 -0.05 46.29 -9.09
C GLU A 4 -0.42 45.88 -10.52
N PRO A 5 0.49 45.22 -11.24
CA PRO A 5 0.16 44.71 -12.57
C PRO A 5 -0.92 43.67 -12.43
N ASP A 6 -2.07 43.89 -13.11
CA ASP A 6 -3.20 42.97 -13.17
C ASP A 6 -2.70 41.58 -13.49
N ALA A 7 -3.05 40.62 -12.62
CA ALA A 7 -2.80 39.21 -12.87
C ALA A 7 -3.48 38.79 -14.19
N PRO A 8 -2.80 38.09 -15.10
CA PRO A 8 -3.39 37.69 -16.38
C PRO A 8 -4.69 36.91 -16.14
N PRO A 9 -5.75 37.16 -16.94
CA PRO A 9 -7.03 36.51 -16.76
C PRO A 9 -6.89 35.00 -16.77
N VAL A 10 -7.43 34.33 -15.74
CA VAL A 10 -7.41 32.89 -15.62
C VAL A 10 -8.23 32.32 -16.80
N SER A 11 -7.59 31.55 -17.68
CA SER A 11 -8.28 30.88 -18.78
C SER A 11 -9.46 30.06 -18.23
N PRO A 12 -10.66 30.15 -18.80
CA PRO A 12 -11.85 29.41 -18.35
C PRO A 12 -11.67 27.87 -18.38
N LEU A 13 -10.70 27.38 -19.14
CA LEU A 13 -10.31 25.95 -19.17
C LEU A 13 -9.67 25.47 -17.85
N GLN A 14 -9.07 26.34 -17.05
CA GLN A 14 -8.36 25.93 -15.83
C GLN A 14 -9.29 25.37 -14.73
N PRO A 15 -10.40 26.04 -14.35
CA PRO A 15 -11.33 25.50 -13.37
C PRO A 15 -12.06 24.26 -13.88
N THR A 16 -12.41 24.20 -15.17
CA THR A 16 -13.06 23.01 -15.77
C THR A 16 -12.12 21.81 -15.72
N LEU A 17 -10.84 21.96 -16.05
CA LEU A 17 -9.86 20.90 -15.97
C LEU A 17 -9.63 20.45 -14.52
N PHE A 18 -9.65 21.37 -13.57
CA PHE A 18 -9.54 21.05 -12.15
C PHE A 18 -10.72 20.19 -11.66
N VAL A 19 -11.96 20.60 -11.98
CA VAL A 19 -13.18 19.83 -11.64
C VAL A 19 -13.15 18.45 -12.28
N PHE A 20 -12.76 18.37 -13.56
CA PHE A 20 -12.59 17.09 -14.26
C PHE A 20 -11.54 16.19 -13.58
N ALA A 21 -10.38 16.74 -13.19
CA ALA A 21 -9.33 16.00 -12.52
C ALA A 21 -9.79 15.44 -11.16
N ILE A 22 -10.54 16.23 -10.37
CA ILE A 22 -11.14 15.77 -9.11
C ILE A 22 -12.18 14.67 -9.38
N ALA A 23 -13.08 14.86 -10.33
CA ALA A 23 -14.10 13.87 -10.66
C ALA A 23 -13.45 12.54 -11.09
N LEU A 24 -12.44 12.59 -11.95
CA LEU A 24 -11.68 11.42 -12.36
C LEU A 24 -10.93 10.77 -11.20
N TYR A 25 -10.34 11.59 -10.31
CA TYR A 25 -9.64 11.11 -9.12
C TYR A 25 -10.57 10.31 -8.20
N ILE A 26 -11.77 10.82 -7.95
CA ILE A 26 -12.80 10.15 -7.12
C ILE A 26 -13.32 8.90 -7.84
N ALA A 27 -13.71 9.04 -9.11
CA ALA A 27 -14.26 7.93 -9.89
C ALA A 27 -13.29 6.74 -9.97
N ALA A 28 -12.00 6.98 -10.22
CA ALA A 28 -11.00 5.92 -10.31
C ALA A 28 -10.81 5.14 -8.99
N ARG A 29 -10.99 5.80 -7.83
CA ARG A 29 -10.85 5.13 -6.52
C ARG A 29 -12.09 4.36 -6.10
N LEU A 30 -13.24 4.74 -6.61
CA LEU A 30 -14.50 4.03 -6.33
C LEU A 30 -14.84 3.00 -7.41
N TRP A 31 -14.15 3.03 -8.56
CA TRP A 31 -14.39 2.11 -9.66
C TRP A 31 -14.00 0.68 -9.28
N ARG A 32 -14.95 -0.26 -9.45
CA ARG A 32 -14.74 -1.69 -9.18
C ARG A 32 -14.22 -1.99 -7.77
N LEU A 33 -14.69 -1.25 -6.78
CA LEU A 33 -14.23 -1.35 -5.38
C LEU A 33 -14.34 -2.78 -4.81
N THR A 34 -15.25 -3.61 -5.35
CA THR A 34 -15.48 -4.99 -4.93
C THR A 34 -15.02 -6.03 -5.95
N ALA A 35 -14.18 -5.67 -6.92
CA ALA A 35 -13.80 -6.58 -7.99
C ALA A 35 -12.91 -7.74 -7.55
N SER A 36 -12.19 -7.62 -6.45
CA SER A 36 -11.41 -8.70 -5.84
C SER A 36 -11.88 -8.99 -4.42
N CYS A 37 -11.54 -10.17 -3.91
CA CYS A 37 -11.71 -10.53 -2.50
C CYS A 37 -10.76 -9.74 -1.60
N LEU A 38 -10.88 -9.95 -0.30
CA LEU A 38 -9.89 -9.51 0.67
C LEU A 38 -8.63 -10.38 0.53
N TRP A 39 -7.50 -9.74 0.59
CA TRP A 39 -6.19 -10.36 0.59
C TRP A 39 -5.67 -10.49 2.04
N PHE A 40 -4.68 -11.33 2.27
CA PHE A 40 -4.13 -11.67 3.58
C PHE A 40 -3.96 -10.45 4.52
N ASP A 41 -3.29 -9.40 4.06
CA ASP A 41 -3.07 -8.19 4.86
C ASP A 41 -4.38 -7.45 5.20
N GLU A 42 -5.40 -7.51 4.32
CA GLU A 42 -6.72 -6.92 4.59
C GLU A 42 -7.48 -7.75 5.63
N ILE A 43 -7.43 -9.08 5.51
CA ILE A 43 -7.99 -10.02 6.49
C ILE A 43 -7.37 -9.75 7.86
N PHE A 44 -6.04 -9.63 7.94
CA PHE A 44 -5.34 -9.28 9.17
C PHE A 44 -5.85 -7.97 9.79
N SER A 45 -6.07 -6.95 8.96
CA SER A 45 -6.56 -5.65 9.45
C SER A 45 -7.96 -5.76 10.07
N ILE A 46 -8.85 -6.51 9.43
CA ILE A 46 -10.22 -6.72 9.90
C ILE A 46 -10.20 -7.57 11.17
N HIS A 47 -9.43 -8.66 11.16
CA HIS A 47 -9.26 -9.53 12.32
C HIS A 47 -8.76 -8.74 13.53
N ALA A 48 -7.69 -7.94 13.37
CA ALA A 48 -7.19 -7.07 14.43
C ALA A 48 -8.28 -6.12 14.95
N ALA A 49 -9.09 -5.52 14.07
CA ALA A 49 -10.16 -4.60 14.44
C ALA A 49 -11.34 -5.29 15.17
N ARG A 50 -11.53 -6.60 15.04
CA ARG A 50 -12.56 -7.39 15.75
C ARG A 50 -12.26 -7.57 17.24
N HIS A 51 -10.99 -7.57 17.64
CA HIS A 51 -10.57 -7.72 19.05
C HIS A 51 -11.10 -6.59 19.94
N GLY A 52 -11.15 -6.81 21.26
CA GLY A 52 -11.37 -5.76 22.24
C GLY A 52 -10.31 -4.65 22.16
N TRP A 53 -10.54 -3.47 22.73
CA TRP A 53 -9.61 -2.32 22.57
C TRP A 53 -8.18 -2.61 23.05
N GLY A 54 -8.04 -3.25 24.22
CA GLY A 54 -6.73 -3.63 24.77
C GLY A 54 -6.09 -4.79 24.02
N GLU A 55 -6.90 -5.78 23.66
CA GLU A 55 -6.47 -6.96 22.89
C GLU A 55 -6.01 -6.58 21.47
N LEU A 56 -6.69 -5.60 20.83
CA LEU A 56 -6.27 -5.07 19.53
C LEU A 56 -4.86 -4.49 19.62
N LEU A 57 -4.58 -3.66 20.63
CA LEU A 57 -3.25 -3.06 20.80
C LEU A 57 -2.18 -4.13 21.01
N ASN A 58 -2.49 -5.14 21.82
CA ASN A 58 -1.60 -6.26 22.08
C ASN A 58 -1.37 -7.10 20.82
N PHE A 59 -2.42 -7.44 20.08
CA PHE A 59 -2.35 -8.22 18.84
C PHE A 59 -1.53 -7.52 17.76
N VAL A 60 -1.73 -6.20 17.58
CA VAL A 60 -0.95 -5.41 16.62
C VAL A 60 0.50 -5.24 17.08
N ALA A 61 0.76 -5.14 18.40
CA ALA A 61 2.13 -5.09 18.93
C ALA A 61 2.88 -6.42 18.74
N LEU A 62 2.18 -7.55 18.81
CA LEU A 62 2.73 -8.89 18.50
C LEU A 62 3.15 -9.02 17.03
N ASP A 63 2.41 -8.42 16.11
CA ASP A 63 2.75 -8.39 14.68
C ASP A 63 4.01 -7.55 14.39
N ILE A 64 4.33 -6.57 15.22
CA ILE A 64 5.51 -5.66 15.15
C ILE A 64 5.63 -4.78 13.90
N ILE A 65 4.88 -5.05 12.83
CA ILE A 65 5.09 -4.45 11.50
C ILE A 65 4.51 -3.04 11.38
N HIS A 66 3.38 -2.78 12.06
CA HIS A 66 2.67 -1.50 11.92
C HIS A 66 2.20 -0.93 13.26
N PRO A 67 2.22 0.40 13.41
CA PRO A 67 1.61 1.07 14.56
C PRO A 67 0.06 0.99 14.54
N PRO A 68 -0.63 1.28 15.66
CA PRO A 68 -2.01 0.86 15.87
C PRO A 68 -3.08 1.79 15.29
N LEU A 69 -2.77 3.03 14.89
CA LEU A 69 -3.79 4.05 14.60
C LEU A 69 -4.79 3.61 13.52
N PHE A 70 -4.29 3.01 12.44
CA PHE A 70 -5.17 2.54 11.37
C PHE A 70 -6.19 1.50 11.85
N TYR A 71 -5.74 0.54 12.66
CA TYR A 71 -6.59 -0.54 13.18
C TYR A 71 -7.64 -0.01 14.19
N LEU A 72 -7.27 0.97 15.01
CA LEU A 72 -8.20 1.65 15.92
C LEU A 72 -9.29 2.40 15.15
N LEU A 73 -8.91 3.13 14.09
CA LEU A 73 -9.87 3.82 13.22
C LEU A 73 -10.74 2.84 12.44
N LEU A 74 -10.17 1.74 11.94
CA LEU A 74 -10.91 0.68 11.25
C LEU A 74 -11.93 0.02 12.19
N LYS A 75 -11.57 -0.23 13.47
CA LYS A 75 -12.50 -0.74 14.48
C LYS A 75 -13.71 0.18 14.65
N ILE A 76 -13.50 1.49 14.76
CA ILE A 76 -14.60 2.46 14.84
C ILE A 76 -15.43 2.42 13.54
N TRP A 77 -14.79 2.34 12.39
CA TRP A 77 -15.44 2.30 11.07
C TRP A 77 -16.34 1.07 10.93
N ILE A 78 -15.85 -0.10 11.34
CA ILE A 78 -16.60 -1.37 11.36
C ILE A 78 -17.80 -1.26 12.32
N ALA A 79 -17.63 -0.66 13.49
CA ALA A 79 -18.72 -0.47 14.44
C ALA A 79 -19.86 0.41 13.91
N VAL A 80 -19.57 1.33 12.98
CA VAL A 80 -20.57 2.22 12.36
C VAL A 80 -21.35 1.54 11.22
N GLY A 81 -20.69 0.76 10.35
CA GLY A 81 -21.35 0.27 9.12
C GLY A 81 -21.12 -1.21 8.81
N GLY A 82 -20.51 -1.96 9.74
CA GLY A 82 -20.30 -3.40 9.61
C GLY A 82 -19.12 -3.76 8.72
N GLU A 83 -19.12 -5.01 8.23
CA GLU A 83 -17.99 -5.62 7.54
C GLU A 83 -18.28 -5.96 6.07
N SER A 84 -19.25 -5.29 5.44
CA SER A 84 -19.42 -5.49 4.00
C SER A 84 -18.18 -5.03 3.23
N LEU A 85 -17.78 -5.75 2.18
CA LEU A 85 -16.59 -5.45 1.39
C LEU A 85 -16.57 -4.00 0.85
N VAL A 86 -17.75 -3.49 0.46
CA VAL A 86 -17.90 -2.09 0.04
C VAL A 86 -17.55 -1.15 1.18
N TRP A 87 -18.14 -1.37 2.36
CA TRP A 87 -17.96 -0.51 3.52
C TRP A 87 -16.50 -0.51 4.00
N LEU A 88 -15.89 -1.68 4.10
CA LEU A 88 -14.49 -1.82 4.49
C LEU A 88 -13.55 -1.04 3.57
N ARG A 89 -13.70 -1.19 2.25
CA ARG A 89 -12.85 -0.52 1.26
C ARG A 89 -13.17 0.97 1.07
N LEU A 90 -14.36 1.39 1.47
CA LEU A 90 -14.71 2.80 1.45
C LEU A 90 -13.85 3.61 2.42
N PHE A 91 -13.39 3.05 3.54
CA PHE A 91 -12.53 3.74 4.50
C PHE A 91 -11.20 4.22 3.88
N PRO A 92 -10.34 3.36 3.32
CA PRO A 92 -9.13 3.82 2.64
C PRO A 92 -9.42 4.66 1.40
N ALA A 93 -10.51 4.40 0.66
CA ALA A 93 -10.90 5.21 -0.49
C ALA A 93 -11.24 6.66 -0.09
N LEU A 94 -11.98 6.86 1.00
CA LEU A 94 -12.27 8.20 1.54
C LEU A 94 -11.02 8.91 2.04
N ALA A 95 -10.10 8.21 2.70
CA ALA A 95 -8.81 8.78 3.09
C ALA A 95 -8.00 9.25 1.87
N ALA A 96 -7.96 8.44 0.79
CA ALA A 96 -7.32 8.81 -0.46
C ALA A 96 -8.00 10.02 -1.13
N ILE A 97 -9.32 10.10 -1.11
CA ILE A 97 -10.07 11.23 -1.65
C ILE A 97 -9.80 12.49 -0.83
N ALA A 98 -9.82 12.38 0.50
CA ALA A 98 -9.50 13.49 1.40
C ALA A 98 -8.08 14.02 1.21
N ALA A 99 -7.13 13.19 0.75
CA ALA A 99 -5.75 13.58 0.47
C ALA A 99 -5.61 14.66 -0.61
N VAL A 100 -6.63 14.85 -1.47
CA VAL A 100 -6.67 15.94 -2.45
C VAL A 100 -6.65 17.32 -1.77
N VAL A 101 -7.25 17.44 -0.59
CA VAL A 101 -7.32 18.73 0.13
C VAL A 101 -5.90 19.21 0.53
N PRO A 102 -5.12 18.49 1.35
CA PRO A 102 -3.78 18.91 1.69
C PRO A 102 -2.86 18.96 0.46
N PHE A 103 -3.08 18.15 -0.58
CA PHE A 103 -2.35 18.25 -1.84
C PHE A 103 -2.54 19.62 -2.52
N VAL A 104 -3.78 20.06 -2.70
CA VAL A 104 -4.08 21.37 -3.31
C VAL A 104 -3.55 22.52 -2.44
N LEU A 105 -3.68 22.40 -1.12
CA LEU A 105 -3.14 23.40 -0.19
C LEU A 105 -1.60 23.46 -0.25
N LEU A 106 -0.92 22.32 -0.38
CA LEU A 106 0.53 22.26 -0.59
C LEU A 106 0.93 22.91 -1.92
N CYS A 107 0.24 22.61 -3.03
CA CYS A 107 0.53 23.25 -4.32
C CYS A 107 0.39 24.77 -4.25
N ARG A 108 -0.62 25.27 -3.54
CA ARG A 108 -0.81 26.72 -3.32
C ARG A 108 0.31 27.32 -2.46
N GLU A 109 0.70 26.66 -1.38
CA GLU A 109 1.79 27.09 -0.50
C GLU A 109 3.13 27.15 -1.25
N LEU A 110 3.38 26.19 -2.15
CA LEU A 110 4.53 26.15 -3.04
C LEU A 110 4.40 27.10 -4.25
N ARG A 111 3.31 27.88 -4.34
CA ARG A 111 3.03 28.83 -5.43
C ARG A 111 3.11 28.19 -6.82
N LEU A 112 2.66 26.95 -6.96
CA LEU A 112 2.56 26.28 -8.25
C LEU A 112 1.45 26.93 -9.09
N LYS A 113 1.65 26.95 -10.42
CA LYS A 113 0.64 27.42 -11.35
C LYS A 113 -0.56 26.47 -11.37
N ALA A 114 -1.75 26.99 -11.66
CA ALA A 114 -2.97 26.19 -11.80
C ALA A 114 -2.81 25.05 -12.83
N THR A 115 -2.09 25.30 -13.94
CA THR A 115 -1.77 24.27 -14.93
C THR A 115 -0.91 23.13 -14.37
N GLU A 116 0.08 23.47 -13.54
CA GLU A 116 0.97 22.50 -12.90
C GLU A 116 0.21 21.65 -11.88
N THR A 117 -0.62 22.30 -11.07
CA THR A 117 -1.49 21.62 -10.09
C THR A 117 -2.50 20.68 -10.77
N ASN A 118 -3.15 21.17 -11.85
CA ASN A 118 -4.14 20.37 -12.58
C ASN A 118 -3.50 19.15 -13.26
N LEU A 119 -2.33 19.33 -13.88
CA LEU A 119 -1.62 18.21 -14.50
C LEU A 119 -1.15 17.20 -13.45
N ALA A 120 -0.61 17.67 -12.32
CA ALA A 120 -0.20 16.79 -11.22
C ALA A 120 -1.41 16.00 -10.68
N LEU A 121 -2.55 16.66 -10.48
CA LEU A 121 -3.77 16.00 -10.03
C LEU A 121 -4.29 14.98 -11.04
N LEU A 122 -4.22 15.26 -12.35
CA LEU A 122 -4.56 14.29 -13.40
C LEU A 122 -3.64 13.08 -13.39
N LEU A 123 -2.32 13.30 -13.25
CA LEU A 123 -1.36 12.19 -13.12
C LEU A 123 -1.66 11.34 -11.88
N MET A 124 -1.97 11.96 -10.75
CA MET A 124 -2.39 11.24 -9.54
C MET A 124 -3.73 10.53 -9.73
N ALA A 125 -4.67 11.11 -10.49
CA ALA A 125 -6.00 10.53 -10.73
C ALA A 125 -5.92 9.20 -11.47
N VAL A 126 -5.05 9.12 -12.48
CA VAL A 126 -4.90 7.93 -13.32
C VAL A 126 -3.82 6.96 -12.83
N ASN A 127 -3.09 7.31 -11.80
CA ASN A 127 -1.98 6.51 -11.29
C ASN A 127 -2.46 5.18 -10.68
N GLY A 128 -2.08 4.06 -11.29
CA GLY A 128 -2.54 2.72 -10.89
C GLY A 128 -2.09 2.32 -9.48
N TYR A 129 -0.87 2.72 -9.09
CA TYR A 129 -0.35 2.48 -7.75
C TYR A 129 -1.20 3.19 -6.67
N LEU A 130 -1.55 4.46 -6.85
CA LEU A 130 -2.39 5.21 -5.93
C LEU A 130 -3.84 4.70 -5.92
N ILE A 131 -4.37 4.23 -7.07
CA ILE A 131 -5.70 3.64 -7.16
C ILE A 131 -5.75 2.33 -6.37
N LYS A 132 -4.77 1.44 -6.55
CA LYS A 132 -4.70 0.18 -5.82
C LYS A 132 -4.74 0.38 -4.31
N TYR A 133 -3.83 1.20 -3.78
CA TYR A 133 -3.75 1.41 -2.33
C TYR A 133 -4.92 2.23 -1.76
N ALA A 134 -5.69 2.92 -2.61
CA ALA A 134 -6.96 3.51 -2.21
C ALA A 134 -8.08 2.48 -2.03
N GLN A 135 -7.95 1.29 -2.60
CA GLN A 135 -8.95 0.23 -2.55
C GLN A 135 -8.57 -0.95 -1.63
N GLU A 136 -7.45 -0.87 -0.96
CA GLU A 136 -6.94 -1.90 -0.05
C GLU A 136 -7.21 -1.51 1.41
N VAL A 137 -7.80 -2.39 2.21
CA VAL A 137 -8.14 -2.14 3.63
C VAL A 137 -6.85 -2.15 4.46
N ARG A 138 -5.96 -1.22 4.11
CA ARG A 138 -4.65 -1.01 4.74
C ARG A 138 -4.38 0.48 4.94
N MET A 139 -3.38 0.78 5.74
CA MET A 139 -3.06 2.14 6.19
C MET A 139 -2.49 3.07 5.11
N TYR A 140 -2.21 2.61 3.88
CA TYR A 140 -1.44 3.38 2.88
C TYR A 140 -2.13 4.67 2.45
N SER A 141 -3.46 4.67 2.28
CA SER A 141 -4.20 5.89 1.95
C SER A 141 -4.24 6.90 3.09
N LEU A 142 -4.34 6.41 4.32
CA LEU A 142 -4.25 7.25 5.51
C LEU A 142 -2.84 7.84 5.65
N LEU A 143 -1.81 7.03 5.38
CA LEU A 143 -0.41 7.47 5.33
C LEU A 143 -0.21 8.57 4.28
N LEU A 144 -0.77 8.42 3.08
CA LEU A 144 -0.72 9.46 2.03
C LEU A 144 -1.41 10.76 2.47
N LEU A 145 -2.61 10.67 3.04
CA LEU A 145 -3.36 11.81 3.55
C LEU A 145 -2.56 12.59 4.59
N LEU A 146 -2.03 11.89 5.58
CA LEU A 146 -1.28 12.48 6.67
C LEU A 146 0.09 13.00 6.20
N ALA A 147 0.76 12.30 5.28
CA ALA A 147 2.00 12.76 4.68
C ALA A 147 1.82 14.08 3.92
N LEU A 148 0.76 14.19 3.10
CA LEU A 148 0.44 15.44 2.41
C LEU A 148 0.04 16.57 3.38
N GLY A 149 -0.68 16.23 4.45
CA GLY A 149 -0.99 17.16 5.54
C GLY A 149 0.28 17.67 6.24
N SER A 150 1.22 16.76 6.53
CA SER A 150 2.53 17.10 7.11
C SER A 150 3.32 18.01 6.17
N LEU A 151 3.47 17.64 4.90
CA LEU A 151 4.17 18.42 3.89
C LEU A 151 3.59 19.84 3.72
N TRP A 152 2.26 19.96 3.72
CA TRP A 152 1.60 21.26 3.65
C TRP A 152 1.88 22.12 4.88
N LEU A 153 1.73 21.56 6.09
CA LEU A 153 1.99 22.27 7.33
C LEU A 153 3.47 22.59 7.50
N PHE A 154 4.35 21.68 7.07
CA PHE A 154 5.79 21.91 7.06
C PHE A 154 6.18 23.07 6.13
N ALA A 155 5.64 23.14 4.91
CA ALA A 155 5.86 24.27 4.02
C ALA A 155 5.39 25.59 4.66
N ARG A 156 4.23 25.61 5.32
CA ARG A 156 3.72 26.77 6.05
C ARG A 156 4.59 27.14 7.25
N PHE A 157 5.17 26.17 7.94
CA PHE A 157 6.11 26.40 9.04
C PHE A 157 7.41 27.02 8.53
N VAL A 158 7.97 26.49 7.45
CA VAL A 158 9.21 27.02 6.81
C VAL A 158 9.00 28.45 6.32
N ASN A 159 7.87 28.73 5.68
CA ASN A 159 7.54 30.04 5.09
C ASN A 159 7.03 31.07 6.11
N SER A 160 6.94 30.75 7.40
CA SER A 160 6.47 31.71 8.43
C SER A 160 7.47 32.83 8.63
N LEU A 161 6.96 34.08 8.62
CA LEU A 161 7.77 35.27 8.83
C LEU A 161 7.85 35.66 10.31
N ASP A 162 6.79 35.41 11.07
CA ASP A 162 6.62 35.73 12.49
C ASP A 162 6.81 34.52 13.41
N ASP A 163 7.23 34.75 14.66
CA ASP A 163 7.48 33.68 15.63
C ASP A 163 6.19 33.06 16.19
N ASP A 164 5.15 33.84 16.44
CA ASP A 164 3.88 33.35 16.99
C ASP A 164 3.10 32.51 15.97
N GLY A 165 3.03 32.95 14.73
CA GLY A 165 2.46 32.16 13.64
C GLY A 165 3.24 30.88 13.38
N SER A 166 4.55 30.91 13.59
CA SER A 166 5.43 29.74 13.47
C SER A 166 5.15 28.69 14.54
N LYS A 167 4.96 29.08 15.81
CA LYS A 167 4.64 28.15 16.92
C LYS A 167 3.32 27.41 16.68
N LYS A 168 2.25 28.12 16.28
CA LYS A 168 0.94 27.51 15.98
C LYS A 168 1.05 26.49 14.84
N LYS A 169 1.82 26.81 13.79
CA LYS A 169 2.05 25.90 12.66
C LYS A 169 2.89 24.68 13.07
N LEU A 170 3.90 24.87 13.94
CA LEU A 170 4.69 23.77 14.47
C LEU A 170 3.85 22.83 15.34
N ILE A 171 2.93 23.34 16.16
CA ILE A 171 2.01 22.53 16.96
C ILE A 171 1.07 21.71 16.04
N ALA A 172 0.52 22.35 15.00
CA ALA A 172 -0.31 21.63 14.02
C ALA A 172 0.49 20.55 13.27
N LEU A 173 1.73 20.86 12.86
CA LEU A 173 2.64 19.92 12.23
C LEU A 173 2.99 18.76 13.17
N PHE A 174 3.27 19.04 14.45
CA PHE A 174 3.49 18.02 15.47
C PHE A 174 2.29 17.06 15.59
N ALA A 175 1.08 17.61 15.65
CA ALA A 175 -0.13 16.78 15.77
C ALA A 175 -0.32 15.86 14.54
N VAL A 176 -0.09 16.38 13.33
CA VAL A 176 -0.18 15.56 12.11
C VAL A 176 0.95 14.54 12.05
N ASN A 177 2.18 14.90 12.43
CA ASN A 177 3.31 13.98 12.48
C ASN A 177 3.11 12.89 13.54
N LEU A 178 2.45 13.20 14.66
CA LEU A 178 2.07 12.19 15.65
C LEU A 178 1.11 11.16 15.06
N LEU A 179 0.05 11.60 14.40
CA LEU A 179 -0.88 10.69 13.70
C LEU A 179 -0.17 9.90 12.59
N LEU A 180 0.75 10.54 11.88
CA LEU A 180 1.53 9.95 10.79
C LEU A 180 2.41 8.79 11.28
N VAL A 181 3.19 8.99 12.35
CA VAL A 181 4.07 7.94 12.89
C VAL A 181 3.28 6.83 13.57
N TYR A 182 2.11 7.11 14.15
CA TYR A 182 1.20 6.11 14.68
C TYR A 182 0.39 5.37 13.60
N THR A 183 0.39 5.87 12.36
CA THR A 183 -0.19 5.18 11.21
C THR A 183 0.80 4.18 10.59
N HIS A 184 2.07 4.58 10.42
CA HIS A 184 3.08 3.75 9.77
C HIS A 184 4.49 4.21 10.13
N TYR A 185 5.43 3.28 10.35
CA TYR A 185 6.83 3.62 10.66
C TYR A 185 7.51 4.48 9.59
N PHE A 186 7.08 4.42 8.33
CA PHE A 186 7.55 5.30 7.27
C PHE A 186 7.14 6.76 7.45
N GLY A 187 6.25 7.07 8.39
CA GLY A 187 6.06 8.44 8.86
C GLY A 187 7.35 9.06 9.40
N TRP A 188 8.19 8.28 10.08
CA TRP A 188 9.51 8.73 10.54
C TRP A 188 10.45 9.07 9.38
N MET A 189 10.37 8.38 8.23
CA MET A 189 11.16 8.72 7.05
C MET A 189 10.83 10.13 6.55
N LEU A 190 9.53 10.51 6.60
CA LEU A 190 9.12 11.85 6.22
C LEU A 190 9.64 12.89 7.24
N VAL A 191 9.50 12.64 8.54
CA VAL A 191 9.99 13.53 9.61
C VAL A 191 11.52 13.72 9.51
N VAL A 192 12.27 12.66 9.25
CA VAL A 192 13.73 12.75 9.02
C VAL A 192 14.03 13.55 7.75
N THR A 193 13.24 13.38 6.69
CA THR A 193 13.40 14.16 5.45
C THR A 193 13.13 15.65 5.71
N GLU A 194 12.11 16.00 6.50
CA GLU A 194 11.80 17.37 6.93
C GLU A 194 12.95 17.97 7.73
N PHE A 195 13.53 17.21 8.67
CA PHE A 195 14.68 17.64 9.45
C PHE A 195 15.91 17.92 8.58
N VAL A 196 16.24 17.00 7.66
CA VAL A 196 17.37 17.15 6.73
C VAL A 196 17.15 18.36 5.81
N PHE A 197 15.91 18.56 5.35
CA PHE A 197 15.55 19.74 4.57
C PHE A 197 15.82 21.04 5.34
N LEU A 198 15.39 21.13 6.61
CA LEU A 198 15.65 22.31 7.44
C LEU A 198 17.14 22.53 7.66
N TRP A 199 17.90 21.45 7.89
CA TRP A 199 19.34 21.52 8.10
C TRP A 199 20.07 22.18 6.92
N TRP A 200 19.63 21.91 5.69
CA TRP A 200 20.26 22.47 4.50
C TRP A 200 19.71 23.83 4.09
N PHE A 201 18.42 24.05 4.21
CA PHE A 201 17.75 25.18 3.57
C PHE A 201 17.12 26.18 4.55
N ALA A 202 16.89 25.83 5.82
CA ALA A 202 16.19 26.68 6.78
C ALA A 202 16.72 26.51 8.22
N ARG A 203 18.03 26.65 8.42
CA ARG A 203 18.75 26.36 9.69
C ARG A 203 18.14 27.03 10.92
N ARG A 204 17.54 28.23 10.78
CA ARG A 204 16.86 28.91 11.90
C ARG A 204 15.69 28.13 12.48
N ARG A 205 15.09 27.22 11.71
CA ARG A 205 13.96 26.37 12.11
C ARG A 205 14.37 25.00 12.67
N VAL A 206 15.64 24.66 12.63
CA VAL A 206 16.15 23.34 13.05
C VAL A 206 15.92 23.10 14.53
N VAL A 207 16.27 24.06 15.40
CA VAL A 207 16.16 23.88 16.86
C VAL A 207 14.71 23.64 17.32
N PRO A 208 13.73 24.50 16.98
CA PRO A 208 12.34 24.26 17.38
C PRO A 208 11.77 22.98 16.77
N PHE A 209 12.16 22.62 15.55
CA PHE A 209 11.72 21.36 14.93
C PHE A 209 12.38 20.14 15.60
N ALA A 210 13.66 20.20 15.96
CA ALA A 210 14.34 19.13 16.71
C ALA A 210 13.68 18.90 18.08
N ALA A 211 13.28 19.96 18.79
CA ALA A 211 12.52 19.85 20.02
C ALA A 211 11.16 19.17 19.78
N SER A 212 10.49 19.49 18.66
CA SER A 212 9.25 18.82 18.24
C SER A 212 9.47 17.33 17.95
N ILE A 213 10.59 16.94 17.30
CA ILE A 213 10.94 15.54 17.07
C ILE A 213 11.20 14.81 18.41
N ALA A 214 11.89 15.44 19.35
CA ALA A 214 12.12 14.85 20.67
C ALA A 214 10.80 14.60 21.42
N ALA A 215 9.87 15.57 21.39
CA ALA A 215 8.53 15.41 21.94
C ALA A 215 7.75 14.28 21.22
N LEU A 216 7.86 14.21 19.88
CA LEU A 216 7.25 13.15 19.08
C LEU A 216 7.77 11.77 19.47
N ALA A 217 9.09 11.64 19.65
CA ALA A 217 9.72 10.40 20.10
C ALA A 217 9.25 9.98 21.49
N LEU A 218 9.11 10.94 22.42
CA LEU A 218 8.56 10.68 23.76
C LEU A 218 7.10 10.21 23.69
N CYS A 219 6.27 10.84 22.86
CA CYS A 219 4.88 10.41 22.65
C CYS A 219 4.77 9.03 21.98
N PHE A 220 5.76 8.66 21.16
CA PHE A 220 5.79 7.36 20.48
C PHE A 220 6.42 6.24 21.32
N LEU A 221 7.16 6.60 22.38
CA LEU A 221 7.85 5.65 23.27
C LEU A 221 6.95 4.56 23.86
N PRO A 222 5.70 4.83 24.33
CA PRO A 222 4.82 3.79 24.85
C PRO A 222 4.56 2.68 23.83
N TRP A 223 4.43 3.02 22.53
CA TRP A 223 4.27 2.03 21.46
C TRP A 223 5.54 1.21 21.25
N VAL A 224 6.70 1.86 21.25
CA VAL A 224 8.01 1.17 21.15
C VAL A 224 8.18 0.17 22.29
N LEU A 225 7.85 0.55 23.51
CA LEU A 225 7.93 -0.33 24.69
C LEU A 225 6.96 -1.51 24.57
N ALA A 226 5.72 -1.27 24.11
CA ALA A 226 4.74 -2.34 23.85
C ALA A 226 5.27 -3.35 22.84
N VAL A 227 5.79 -2.90 21.71
CA VAL A 227 6.40 -3.77 20.68
C VAL A 227 7.63 -4.50 21.24
N PHE A 228 8.50 -3.79 21.96
CA PHE A 228 9.73 -4.37 22.52
C PHE A 228 9.46 -5.49 23.52
N SER A 229 8.42 -5.37 24.34
CA SER A 229 8.02 -6.43 25.28
C SER A 229 7.67 -7.76 24.60
N HIS A 230 7.24 -7.71 23.32
CA HIS A 230 6.88 -8.89 22.52
C HIS A 230 8.00 -9.37 21.59
N THR A 231 8.99 -8.51 21.27
CA THR A 231 10.14 -8.91 20.42
C THR A 231 11.16 -9.79 21.15
N ALA A 232 11.12 -9.84 22.48
CA ALA A 232 11.96 -10.73 23.29
C ALA A 232 11.70 -12.23 23.02
N GLN A 233 10.60 -12.58 22.36
CA GLN A 233 10.35 -13.92 21.84
C GLN A 233 11.19 -14.17 20.58
N ALA A 234 12.05 -15.19 20.61
CA ALA A 234 12.96 -15.51 19.52
C ALA A 234 12.25 -15.66 18.15
N GLY A 235 12.87 -15.13 17.09
CA GLY A 235 12.36 -15.26 15.72
C GLY A 235 11.29 -14.25 15.27
N ALA A 236 10.80 -13.38 16.16
CA ALA A 236 9.69 -12.46 15.85
C ALA A 236 9.95 -11.54 14.65
N VAL A 237 11.12 -10.95 14.59
CA VAL A 237 11.50 -9.99 13.53
C VAL A 237 11.74 -10.71 12.20
N GLU A 238 12.41 -11.86 12.25
CA GLU A 238 12.72 -12.66 11.07
C GLU A 238 11.45 -13.23 10.42
N GLN A 239 10.52 -13.73 11.20
CA GLN A 239 9.24 -14.24 10.72
C GLN A 239 8.46 -13.18 9.95
N ASN A 240 8.43 -11.93 10.44
CA ASN A 240 7.55 -10.89 9.89
C ASN A 240 8.24 -10.00 8.83
N LEU A 241 9.58 -9.88 8.83
CA LEU A 241 10.35 -9.04 7.92
C LEU A 241 11.34 -9.82 7.04
N GLY A 242 11.58 -11.11 7.31
CA GLY A 242 12.57 -11.93 6.58
C GLY A 242 12.29 -12.09 5.09
N TRP A 243 11.04 -11.88 4.66
CA TRP A 243 10.65 -11.89 3.25
C TRP A 243 11.17 -10.66 2.47
N ALA A 244 11.52 -9.55 3.14
CA ALA A 244 11.95 -8.33 2.49
C ALA A 244 13.41 -8.43 2.06
N ALA A 245 13.65 -8.73 0.79
CA ALA A 245 15.00 -8.76 0.23
C ALA A 245 15.67 -7.37 0.30
N ARG A 246 16.98 -7.35 0.44
CA ARG A 246 17.77 -6.11 0.34
C ARG A 246 17.69 -5.57 -1.09
N PRO A 247 17.32 -4.27 -1.27
CA PRO A 247 17.14 -3.72 -2.60
C PRO A 247 18.46 -3.53 -3.34
N GLY A 248 18.45 -3.85 -4.63
CA GLY A 248 19.47 -3.43 -5.57
C GLY A 248 19.07 -2.16 -6.33
N PRO A 249 19.98 -1.58 -7.16
CA PRO A 249 19.67 -0.41 -7.98
C PRO A 249 18.46 -0.63 -8.92
N LEU A 250 18.26 -1.86 -9.39
CA LEU A 250 17.12 -2.22 -10.24
C LEU A 250 15.79 -2.13 -9.49
N ASP A 251 15.77 -2.34 -8.18
CA ASP A 251 14.54 -2.25 -7.40
C ASP A 251 14.11 -0.79 -7.22
N VAL A 252 15.06 0.14 -7.14
CA VAL A 252 14.79 1.58 -7.20
C VAL A 252 14.19 1.95 -8.57
N LEU A 253 14.77 1.45 -9.66
CA LEU A 253 14.25 1.69 -11.00
C LEU A 253 12.83 1.09 -11.16
N ARG A 254 12.61 -0.13 -10.71
CA ARG A 254 11.29 -0.78 -10.70
C ARG A 254 10.25 0.03 -9.93
N PHE A 255 10.64 0.65 -8.81
CA PHE A 255 9.72 1.51 -8.07
C PHE A 255 9.27 2.71 -8.90
N PHE A 256 10.18 3.39 -9.63
CA PHE A 256 9.78 4.47 -10.53
C PHE A 256 8.91 3.97 -11.69
N ILE A 257 9.14 2.76 -12.20
CA ILE A 257 8.26 2.14 -13.21
C ILE A 257 6.83 2.03 -12.66
N ILE A 258 6.68 1.52 -11.44
CA ILE A 258 5.38 1.40 -10.77
C ILE A 258 4.67 2.76 -10.62
N LEU A 259 5.42 3.83 -10.31
CA LEU A 259 4.87 5.18 -10.20
C LEU A 259 4.42 5.78 -11.55
N HIS A 260 4.75 5.16 -12.68
CA HIS A 260 4.39 5.65 -14.00
C HIS A 260 3.20 4.93 -14.63
N GLU A 261 2.76 3.80 -14.07
CA GLU A 261 1.71 2.98 -14.67
C GLU A 261 0.32 3.62 -14.50
N PRO A 262 -0.37 4.00 -15.61
CA PRO A 262 -1.72 4.51 -15.52
C PRO A 262 -2.73 3.37 -15.37
N PHE A 263 -3.67 3.49 -14.45
CA PHE A 263 -4.78 2.58 -14.16
C PHE A 263 -4.41 1.13 -13.82
N TYR A 264 -3.28 0.65 -14.35
CA TYR A 264 -2.83 -0.71 -14.12
C TYR A 264 -1.76 -0.73 -13.02
N TYR A 265 -1.96 -1.61 -12.06
CA TYR A 265 -0.96 -1.97 -11.07
C TYR A 265 -1.05 -3.47 -10.88
N ARG A 266 0.08 -4.16 -10.85
CA ARG A 266 0.17 -5.63 -10.73
C ARG A 266 -0.79 -6.17 -9.69
N GLN A 267 -1.91 -6.71 -10.14
CA GLN A 267 -2.85 -7.46 -9.32
C GLN A 267 -2.82 -8.95 -9.66
N SER A 268 -2.11 -9.33 -10.73
CA SER A 268 -1.94 -10.72 -11.16
C SER A 268 -0.49 -10.98 -11.56
N SER A 269 -0.05 -12.25 -11.51
CA SER A 269 1.28 -12.68 -11.94
C SER A 269 1.54 -12.53 -13.44
N HIS A 270 0.52 -12.22 -14.23
CA HIS A 270 0.57 -12.17 -15.68
C HIS A 270 0.31 -10.76 -16.20
N GLU A 271 1.35 -9.92 -16.21
CA GLU A 271 1.30 -8.65 -16.93
C GLU A 271 1.31 -8.89 -18.43
N PRO A 272 0.44 -8.22 -19.21
CA PRO A 272 0.53 -8.23 -20.67
C PRO A 272 1.89 -7.70 -21.14
N LEU A 273 2.48 -8.33 -22.14
CA LEU A 273 3.79 -7.95 -22.67
C LEU A 273 3.86 -6.47 -23.08
N PHE A 274 2.77 -5.90 -23.61
CA PHE A 274 2.75 -4.49 -24.01
C PHE A 274 2.82 -3.54 -22.81
N LEU A 275 2.27 -3.91 -21.64
CA LEU A 275 2.41 -3.09 -20.42
C LEU A 275 3.85 -3.11 -19.89
N ARG A 276 4.58 -4.20 -20.07
CA ARG A 276 6.03 -4.23 -19.78
C ARG A 276 6.81 -3.26 -20.69
N GLY A 277 6.42 -3.17 -21.97
CA GLY A 277 6.96 -2.17 -22.89
C GLY A 277 6.56 -0.74 -22.55
N SER A 278 5.33 -0.53 -22.03
CA SER A 278 4.86 0.77 -21.62
C SER A 278 5.61 1.33 -20.40
N ALA A 279 6.16 0.46 -19.53
CA ALA A 279 7.02 0.88 -18.45
C ALA A 279 8.28 1.61 -18.94
N VAL A 280 8.90 1.12 -20.02
CA VAL A 280 10.04 1.79 -20.66
C VAL A 280 9.62 3.15 -21.24
N LEU A 281 8.47 3.18 -21.94
CA LEU A 281 7.90 4.42 -22.46
C LEU A 281 7.62 5.43 -21.33
N GLY A 282 7.05 4.97 -20.21
CA GLY A 282 6.80 5.78 -19.02
C GLY A 282 8.07 6.39 -18.45
N ILE A 283 9.13 5.61 -18.28
CA ILE A 283 10.43 6.13 -17.81
C ILE A 283 10.93 7.24 -18.72
N VAL A 284 10.91 7.03 -20.05
CA VAL A 284 11.37 8.04 -21.01
C VAL A 284 10.52 9.31 -20.92
N LEU A 285 9.20 9.16 -20.88
CA LEU A 285 8.26 10.29 -20.84
C LEU A 285 8.40 11.12 -19.56
N PHE A 286 8.68 10.51 -18.42
CA PHE A 286 8.84 11.20 -17.14
C PHE A 286 10.30 11.62 -16.87
N ALA A 287 11.27 10.79 -17.15
CA ALA A 287 12.68 11.08 -16.88
C ALA A 287 13.21 12.22 -17.74
N VAL A 288 12.83 12.30 -19.02
CA VAL A 288 13.32 13.35 -19.93
C VAL A 288 12.95 14.76 -19.46
N PRO A 289 11.68 15.06 -19.09
CA PRO A 289 11.34 16.36 -18.51
C PRO A 289 12.07 16.65 -17.20
N VAL A 290 12.18 15.70 -16.29
CA VAL A 290 12.86 15.87 -15.00
C VAL A 290 14.35 16.17 -15.20
N VAL A 291 15.03 15.41 -16.04
CA VAL A 291 16.45 15.66 -16.37
C VAL A 291 16.65 17.02 -17.06
N ALA A 292 15.76 17.38 -18.00
CA ALA A 292 15.83 18.68 -18.68
C ALA A 292 15.68 19.83 -17.69
N LEU A 293 14.81 19.70 -16.69
CA LEU A 293 14.60 20.67 -15.65
C LEU A 293 15.80 20.77 -14.70
N ALA A 294 16.33 19.64 -14.23
CA ALA A 294 17.51 19.59 -13.37
C ALA A 294 18.73 20.26 -14.02
N ARG A 295 18.98 19.98 -15.32
CA ARG A 295 20.07 20.62 -16.09
C ARG A 295 19.92 22.13 -16.21
N ARG A 296 18.69 22.64 -16.36
CA ARG A 296 18.44 24.10 -16.44
C ARG A 296 18.69 24.77 -15.12
N ARG A 297 18.29 24.14 -14.03
CA ARG A 297 18.46 24.69 -12.70
C ARG A 297 19.94 24.76 -12.33
N TRP A 298 20.70 23.70 -12.55
CA TRP A 298 22.16 23.68 -12.36
C TRP A 298 22.85 24.87 -13.02
N LYS A 299 22.42 25.24 -14.25
CA LYS A 299 22.98 26.39 -14.99
C LYS A 299 22.56 27.77 -14.41
N ARG A 300 21.40 27.85 -13.71
CA ARG A 300 20.90 29.07 -13.11
C ARG A 300 21.45 29.31 -11.69
N GLU A 301 21.58 28.27 -10.89
CA GLU A 301 22.14 28.36 -9.54
C GLU A 301 23.63 28.77 -9.52
N MET A 302 24.33 28.55 -10.63
CA MET A 302 25.68 29.09 -10.82
C MET A 302 25.70 30.59 -11.15
N ALA A 303 24.53 31.24 -11.32
CA ALA A 303 24.41 32.61 -11.79
C ALA A 303 23.66 33.57 -10.84
N GLU A 304 22.98 33.11 -9.78
CA GLU A 304 22.17 33.96 -8.89
C GLU A 304 22.28 33.56 -7.41
N ASP A 305 22.77 34.50 -6.57
CA ASP A 305 22.68 34.42 -5.11
C ASP A 305 21.28 34.83 -4.60
N SER A 306 20.80 34.09 -3.59
CA SER A 306 19.68 34.39 -2.69
C SER A 306 18.28 34.60 -3.29
N THR A 307 17.54 33.46 -3.39
CA THR A 307 16.08 33.47 -3.51
C THR A 307 15.43 32.50 -2.51
N PRO A 308 14.13 32.71 -2.12
CA PRO A 308 13.41 31.74 -1.26
C PRO A 308 13.45 30.34 -1.88
N ILE A 309 13.42 29.30 -1.00
CA ILE A 309 13.56 27.89 -1.41
C ILE A 309 12.62 27.59 -2.56
N ALA A 310 13.19 27.30 -3.74
CA ALA A 310 12.40 27.14 -4.94
C ALA A 310 11.53 25.87 -4.83
N PRO A 311 10.28 25.88 -5.36
CA PRO A 311 9.36 24.73 -5.34
C PRO A 311 9.99 23.44 -5.85
N LEU A 312 10.90 23.54 -6.81
CA LEU A 312 11.61 22.41 -7.38
C LEU A 312 12.57 21.72 -6.42
N THR A 313 13.31 22.48 -5.59
CA THR A 313 14.15 21.90 -4.53
C THR A 313 13.28 21.12 -3.56
N TRP A 314 12.17 21.73 -3.18
CA TRP A 314 11.18 21.13 -2.30
C TRP A 314 10.68 19.80 -2.87
N LEU A 315 10.12 19.82 -4.06
CA LEU A 315 9.60 18.61 -4.72
C LEU A 315 10.69 17.56 -4.93
N SER A 316 11.92 17.96 -5.29
CA SER A 316 13.02 17.01 -5.48
C SER A 316 13.44 16.32 -4.18
N VAL A 317 13.60 17.08 -3.10
CA VAL A 317 14.00 16.50 -1.80
C VAL A 317 12.95 15.49 -1.33
N PHE A 318 11.67 15.86 -1.34
CA PHE A 318 10.60 14.97 -0.87
C PHE A 318 10.23 13.84 -1.85
N SER A 319 10.71 13.89 -3.10
CA SER A 319 10.59 12.80 -4.06
C SER A 319 11.71 11.77 -3.94
N PHE A 320 12.94 12.20 -3.68
CA PHE A 320 14.11 11.32 -3.83
C PHE A 320 14.78 10.97 -2.49
N LEU A 321 14.80 11.87 -1.52
CA LEU A 321 15.49 11.63 -0.24
C LEU A 321 14.86 10.49 0.57
N PRO A 322 13.52 10.34 0.70
CA PRO A 322 12.94 9.18 1.39
C PRO A 322 13.31 7.85 0.73
N ILE A 323 13.39 7.79 -0.60
CA ILE A 323 13.81 6.59 -1.34
C ILE A 323 15.27 6.28 -1.03
N LEU A 324 16.14 7.29 -1.09
CA LEU A 324 17.57 7.14 -0.79
C LEU A 324 17.79 6.66 0.65
N LEU A 325 17.11 7.27 1.62
CA LEU A 325 17.21 6.88 3.03
C LEU A 325 16.73 5.43 3.23
N THR A 326 15.59 5.06 2.63
CA THR A 326 15.07 3.69 2.71
C THR A 326 16.05 2.68 2.09
N PHE A 327 16.61 3.01 0.93
CA PHE A 327 17.62 2.19 0.26
C PHE A 327 18.84 2.00 1.16
N VAL A 328 19.41 3.10 1.66
CA VAL A 328 20.61 3.09 2.50
C VAL A 328 20.33 2.31 3.80
N PHE A 329 19.26 2.61 4.51
CA PHE A 329 18.95 1.89 5.76
C PHE A 329 18.72 0.38 5.51
N SER A 330 18.11 -0.01 4.40
CA SER A 330 17.95 -1.44 4.05
C SER A 330 19.26 -2.18 3.82
N GLN A 331 20.38 -1.47 3.53
CA GLN A 331 21.70 -2.10 3.42
C GLN A 331 22.37 -2.35 4.79
N PHE A 332 22.10 -1.49 5.77
CA PHE A 332 22.79 -1.52 7.06
C PHE A 332 21.98 -2.17 8.19
N LEU A 333 20.67 -2.19 8.09
CA LEU A 333 19.82 -2.84 9.10
C LEU A 333 19.91 -4.38 8.97
N PRO A 334 19.73 -5.12 10.08
CA PRO A 334 19.68 -6.58 10.06
C PRO A 334 18.64 -7.12 9.07
N GLN A 335 17.46 -6.52 9.07
CA GLN A 335 16.37 -6.81 8.13
C GLN A 335 16.10 -5.61 7.21
N SER A 336 15.81 -5.90 5.94
CA SER A 336 15.48 -4.86 4.97
C SER A 336 14.12 -4.22 5.31
N ILE A 337 14.07 -2.89 5.18
CA ILE A 337 12.82 -2.13 5.30
C ILE A 337 12.27 -1.72 3.92
N TRP A 338 12.89 -2.21 2.83
CA TRP A 338 12.46 -1.89 1.47
C TRP A 338 11.11 -2.50 1.16
N GLY A 339 10.12 -1.65 0.96
CA GLY A 339 8.80 -2.02 0.49
C GLY A 339 8.23 -0.92 -0.38
N THR A 340 7.94 -1.24 -1.65
CA THR A 340 7.42 -0.23 -2.59
C THR A 340 6.15 0.43 -2.05
N ARG A 341 5.27 -0.31 -1.40
CA ARG A 341 4.02 0.17 -0.80
C ARG A 341 4.24 1.19 0.33
N HIS A 342 5.35 1.08 1.06
CA HIS A 342 5.70 2.00 2.15
C HIS A 342 6.13 3.37 1.64
N LEU A 343 6.67 3.41 0.43
CA LEU A 343 7.14 4.63 -0.24
C LEU A 343 6.00 5.47 -0.88
N ILE A 344 4.73 5.21 -0.55
CA ILE A 344 3.58 5.98 -1.05
C ILE A 344 3.69 7.48 -0.72
N ILE A 345 4.42 7.83 0.32
CA ILE A 345 4.70 9.22 0.75
C ILE A 345 5.39 10.06 -0.33
N VAL A 346 6.15 9.43 -1.24
CA VAL A 346 6.86 10.14 -2.31
C VAL A 346 6.04 10.28 -3.59
N ALA A 347 4.93 9.55 -3.73
CA ALA A 347 4.18 9.49 -4.99
C ALA A 347 3.64 10.85 -5.44
N ALA A 348 2.98 11.59 -4.54
CA ALA A 348 2.43 12.90 -4.87
C ALA A 348 3.51 13.97 -5.14
N PRO A 349 4.57 14.14 -4.31
CA PRO A 349 5.69 15.01 -4.63
C PRO A 349 6.32 14.69 -5.99
N TYR A 350 6.56 13.41 -6.28
CA TYR A 350 7.17 12.97 -7.53
C TYR A 350 6.31 13.24 -8.77
N LEU A 351 5.01 12.92 -8.72
CA LEU A 351 4.10 13.20 -9.84
C LEU A 351 3.93 14.71 -10.05
N THR A 352 3.99 15.51 -8.98
CA THR A 352 4.00 16.97 -9.07
C THR A 352 5.29 17.48 -9.71
N LEU A 353 6.44 16.94 -9.30
CA LEU A 353 7.73 17.23 -9.92
C LEU A 353 7.71 16.94 -11.43
N ALA A 354 7.16 15.79 -11.82
CA ALA A 354 7.02 15.39 -13.22
C ALA A 354 6.11 16.37 -14.01
N ALA A 355 4.99 16.79 -13.42
CA ALA A 355 4.08 17.76 -14.04
C ALA A 355 4.77 19.13 -14.26
N VAL A 356 5.45 19.66 -13.24
CA VAL A 356 6.20 20.93 -13.32
C VAL A 356 7.31 20.82 -14.36
N ALA A 357 8.06 19.72 -14.35
CA ALA A 357 9.14 19.47 -15.32
C ALA A 357 8.63 19.46 -16.75
N LEU A 358 7.54 18.73 -17.02
CA LEU A 358 6.93 18.62 -18.34
C LEU A 358 6.45 19.99 -18.86
N LEU A 359 5.75 20.75 -18.01
CA LEU A 359 5.25 22.08 -18.38
C LEU A 359 6.36 23.11 -18.55
N SER A 360 7.55 22.90 -17.97
CA SER A 360 8.72 23.77 -18.12
C SER A 360 9.48 23.59 -19.44
N LEU A 361 9.14 22.57 -20.25
CA LEU A 361 9.80 22.33 -21.54
C LEU A 361 9.62 23.54 -22.47
N ARG A 362 10.73 24.08 -22.99
CA ARG A 362 10.74 25.31 -23.82
C ARG A 362 10.03 25.14 -25.16
N ARG A 363 10.24 23.97 -25.81
CA ARG A 363 9.67 23.68 -27.13
C ARG A 363 8.22 23.22 -26.96
N ALA A 364 7.28 24.05 -27.39
CA ALA A 364 5.86 23.74 -27.28
C ALA A 364 5.49 22.40 -27.94
N TRP A 365 6.04 22.12 -29.14
CA TRP A 365 5.77 20.87 -29.84
C TRP A 365 6.22 19.64 -29.01
N THR A 366 7.44 19.67 -28.41
CA THR A 366 7.93 18.56 -27.57
C THR A 366 7.00 18.30 -26.37
N ARG A 367 6.58 19.39 -25.70
CA ARG A 367 5.64 19.32 -24.57
C ARG A 367 4.30 18.72 -25.00
N THR A 368 3.73 19.23 -26.11
CA THR A 368 2.45 18.73 -26.64
C THR A 368 2.55 17.26 -27.05
N THR A 369 3.62 16.86 -27.74
CA THR A 369 3.85 15.47 -28.15
C THR A 369 3.91 14.55 -26.91
N ILE A 370 4.65 14.91 -25.86
CA ILE A 370 4.73 14.09 -24.64
C ILE A 370 3.36 13.98 -23.96
N ILE A 371 2.61 15.09 -23.88
CA ILE A 371 1.25 15.06 -23.30
C ILE A 371 0.34 14.14 -24.13
N MET A 372 0.37 14.23 -25.45
CA MET A 372 -0.42 13.36 -26.33
C MET A 372 -0.05 11.88 -26.20
N LEU A 373 1.23 11.57 -26.06
CA LEU A 373 1.69 10.20 -25.82
C LEU A 373 1.22 9.69 -24.45
N LEU A 374 1.30 10.51 -23.40
CA LEU A 374 0.77 10.15 -22.08
C LEU A 374 -0.74 9.92 -22.10
N CYS A 375 -1.49 10.79 -22.79
CA CYS A 375 -2.94 10.63 -22.97
C CYS A 375 -3.26 9.35 -23.73
N GLY A 376 -2.59 9.09 -24.85
CA GLY A 376 -2.77 7.89 -25.65
C GLY A 376 -2.46 6.62 -24.85
N TRP A 377 -1.34 6.61 -24.12
CA TRP A 377 -0.98 5.50 -23.25
C TRP A 377 -2.01 5.27 -22.14
N THR A 378 -2.46 6.35 -21.48
CA THR A 378 -3.51 6.29 -20.46
C THR A 378 -4.82 5.72 -21.01
N LEU A 379 -5.23 6.13 -22.22
CA LEU A 379 -6.41 5.60 -22.90
C LEU A 379 -6.26 4.12 -23.24
N ILE A 380 -5.09 3.69 -23.72
CA ILE A 380 -4.81 2.27 -23.99
C ILE A 380 -4.90 1.46 -22.71
N ALA A 381 -4.30 1.93 -21.62
CA ALA A 381 -4.37 1.25 -20.32
C ALA A 381 -5.80 1.17 -19.79
N ALA A 382 -6.56 2.27 -19.89
CA ALA A 382 -7.98 2.32 -19.49
C ALA A 382 -8.83 1.35 -20.32
N THR A 383 -8.65 1.34 -21.65
CA THR A 383 -9.35 0.42 -22.56
C THR A 383 -9.03 -1.03 -22.22
N PHE A 384 -7.75 -1.33 -21.97
CA PHE A 384 -7.33 -2.66 -21.56
C PHE A 384 -8.00 -3.08 -20.24
N LEU A 385 -8.04 -2.20 -19.24
CA LEU A 385 -8.72 -2.46 -17.95
C LEU A 385 -10.23 -2.70 -18.12
N LEU A 386 -10.87 -2.02 -19.07
CA LEU A 386 -12.31 -2.15 -19.32
C LEU A 386 -12.68 -3.41 -20.12
N VAL A 387 -11.86 -3.77 -21.10
CA VAL A 387 -12.15 -4.86 -22.06
C VAL A 387 -11.66 -6.21 -21.54
N ARG A 388 -10.51 -6.24 -20.89
CA ARG A 388 -9.95 -7.50 -20.39
C ARG A 388 -10.69 -7.96 -19.14
N ARG A 389 -11.24 -9.17 -19.22
CA ARG A 389 -11.64 -9.92 -18.01
C ARG A 389 -10.37 -10.57 -17.45
N GLU A 390 -9.84 -10.02 -16.39
CA GLU A 390 -8.77 -10.69 -15.66
C GLU A 390 -9.30 -12.00 -15.10
N GLY A 391 -8.46 -13.06 -15.14
CA GLY A 391 -8.72 -14.29 -14.43
C GLY A 391 -8.88 -13.98 -12.93
N MET A 392 -9.66 -14.81 -12.25
CA MET A 392 -9.86 -14.66 -10.80
C MET A 392 -8.50 -14.72 -10.07
N TYR A 393 -8.31 -13.85 -9.10
CA TYR A 393 -7.16 -13.93 -8.21
C TYR A 393 -7.26 -15.18 -7.35
N ILE A 394 -6.20 -16.01 -7.29
CA ILE A 394 -6.26 -17.32 -6.66
C ILE A 394 -6.77 -17.29 -5.21
N TRP A 395 -6.43 -16.24 -4.47
CA TRP A 395 -6.88 -16.10 -3.07
C TRP A 395 -8.40 -15.88 -2.94
N CYS A 396 -9.08 -15.47 -4.01
CA CYS A 396 -10.55 -15.38 -4.05
C CYS A 396 -11.25 -16.74 -4.25
N ALA A 397 -10.49 -17.79 -4.48
CA ALA A 397 -11.04 -19.15 -4.61
C ALA A 397 -11.64 -19.65 -3.29
N TRP A 398 -11.07 -19.22 -2.15
CA TRP A 398 -11.41 -19.78 -0.84
C TRP A 398 -12.84 -19.49 -0.42
N ASP A 399 -13.39 -18.31 -0.71
CA ASP A 399 -14.80 -17.98 -0.45
C ASP A 399 -15.75 -18.92 -1.22
N ARG A 400 -15.41 -19.23 -2.50
CA ARG A 400 -16.19 -20.13 -3.34
C ARG A 400 -16.08 -21.57 -2.85
N LEU A 401 -14.88 -22.03 -2.52
CA LEU A 401 -14.61 -23.37 -2.05
C LEU A 401 -15.24 -23.62 -0.68
N ALA A 402 -15.17 -22.66 0.25
CA ALA A 402 -15.87 -22.72 1.53
C ALA A 402 -17.38 -22.85 1.33
N THR A 403 -17.96 -22.10 0.38
CA THR A 403 -19.38 -22.20 0.06
C THR A 403 -19.74 -23.60 -0.50
N GLN A 404 -18.90 -24.18 -1.36
CA GLN A 404 -19.11 -25.53 -1.92
C GLN A 404 -19.01 -26.60 -0.84
N MET A 405 -18.00 -26.49 0.03
CA MET A 405 -17.83 -27.40 1.17
C MET A 405 -19.04 -27.37 2.11
N ARG A 406 -19.54 -26.20 2.46
CA ARG A 406 -20.76 -26.02 3.26
C ARG A 406 -21.99 -26.66 2.62
N ARG A 407 -22.14 -26.52 1.30
CA ARG A 407 -23.26 -27.18 0.56
C ARG A 407 -23.14 -28.68 0.55
N ALA A 408 -21.95 -29.22 0.39
CA ALA A 408 -21.72 -30.67 0.42
C ALA A 408 -22.07 -31.28 1.79
N GLU A 409 -21.79 -30.57 2.89
CA GLU A 409 -22.09 -31.04 4.25
C GLU A 409 -23.49 -30.63 4.76
N ALA A 410 -24.29 -29.92 3.97
CA ALA A 410 -25.59 -29.41 4.42
C ALA A 410 -26.57 -30.52 4.78
N ALA A 411 -26.49 -31.66 4.10
CA ALA A 411 -27.39 -32.83 4.31
C ALA A 411 -27.06 -33.58 5.61
N GLU A 412 -25.78 -33.65 6.00
CA GLU A 412 -25.31 -34.48 7.12
C GLU A 412 -25.12 -33.69 8.41
N ASN A 413 -25.07 -32.35 8.32
CA ASN A 413 -24.79 -31.42 9.43
C ASN A 413 -23.61 -31.87 10.31
N ARG A 414 -22.57 -32.43 9.68
CA ARG A 414 -21.41 -33.01 10.35
C ARG A 414 -20.38 -31.93 10.71
N GLU A 415 -19.80 -32.07 11.90
CA GLU A 415 -18.54 -31.34 12.21
C GLU A 415 -17.39 -32.04 11.48
N ALA A 416 -16.53 -31.24 10.83
CA ALA A 416 -15.39 -31.78 10.11
C ALA A 416 -14.14 -30.91 10.35
N LYS A 417 -12.98 -31.56 10.48
CA LYS A 417 -11.70 -30.86 10.38
C LYS A 417 -11.37 -30.54 8.92
N VAL A 418 -10.70 -29.41 8.70
CA VAL A 418 -10.17 -29.04 7.39
C VAL A 418 -8.66 -28.86 7.51
N TYR A 419 -7.92 -29.76 6.93
CA TYR A 419 -6.46 -29.68 6.93
C TYR A 419 -5.98 -28.88 5.72
N ALA A 420 -5.36 -27.72 5.97
CA ALA A 420 -4.72 -26.89 4.98
C ALA A 420 -3.20 -27.12 5.01
N PHE A 421 -2.55 -26.98 3.87
CA PHE A 421 -1.13 -27.30 3.70
C PHE A 421 -0.24 -26.06 3.49
N GLU A 422 -0.82 -24.88 3.65
CA GLU A 422 -0.17 -23.58 3.63
C GLU A 422 -0.85 -22.65 4.62
N ASP A 423 -0.09 -21.78 5.28
CA ASP A 423 -0.63 -20.82 6.25
C ASP A 423 -1.64 -19.86 5.61
N LEU A 424 -1.33 -19.33 4.43
CA LEU A 424 -2.25 -18.46 3.70
C LEU A 424 -3.55 -19.16 3.31
N VAL A 425 -3.48 -20.41 2.89
CA VAL A 425 -4.67 -21.23 2.57
C VAL A 425 -5.52 -21.40 3.82
N ALA A 426 -4.90 -21.78 4.94
CA ALA A 426 -5.59 -21.96 6.21
C ALA A 426 -6.28 -20.66 6.65
N TYR A 427 -5.55 -19.53 6.59
CA TYR A 427 -6.05 -18.26 7.06
C TYR A 427 -7.20 -17.69 6.23
N HIS A 428 -7.11 -17.75 4.89
CA HIS A 428 -8.19 -17.34 4.01
C HIS A 428 -9.43 -18.20 4.16
N LEU A 429 -9.24 -19.52 4.26
CA LEU A 429 -10.35 -20.46 4.42
C LEU A 429 -11.04 -20.29 5.77
N TRP A 430 -10.26 -20.17 6.84
CA TRP A 430 -10.78 -19.88 8.17
C TRP A 430 -11.60 -18.57 8.16
N PHE A 431 -11.05 -17.49 7.60
CA PHE A 431 -11.75 -16.21 7.55
C PHE A 431 -13.06 -16.29 6.76
N SER A 432 -13.06 -17.03 5.63
CA SER A 432 -14.27 -17.25 4.83
C SER A 432 -15.35 -17.98 5.62
N LEU A 433 -14.98 -19.03 6.36
CA LEU A 433 -15.90 -19.82 7.19
C LEU A 433 -16.41 -19.01 8.39
N ASP A 434 -15.54 -18.25 9.05
CA ASP A 434 -15.88 -17.40 10.18
C ASP A 434 -16.86 -16.29 9.75
N THR A 435 -16.61 -15.64 8.60
CA THR A 435 -17.51 -14.63 8.03
C THR A 435 -18.89 -15.22 7.69
N MET A 436 -18.94 -16.51 7.33
CA MET A 436 -20.20 -17.23 7.09
C MET A 436 -20.85 -17.74 8.40
N ASN A 437 -20.24 -17.48 9.54
CA ASN A 437 -20.65 -17.96 10.87
C ASN A 437 -20.83 -19.49 10.93
N ASP A 438 -19.98 -20.24 10.21
CA ASP A 438 -20.06 -21.69 10.16
C ASP A 438 -18.97 -22.33 11.02
N LYS A 439 -19.32 -22.64 12.27
CA LYS A 439 -18.44 -23.23 13.28
C LYS A 439 -18.29 -24.76 13.18
N ARG A 440 -18.97 -25.42 12.23
CA ARG A 440 -18.85 -26.85 12.01
C ARG A 440 -17.48 -27.25 11.47
N PHE A 441 -16.81 -26.33 10.81
CA PHE A 441 -15.50 -26.58 10.22
C PHE A 441 -14.39 -25.99 11.07
N ARG A 442 -13.47 -26.85 11.50
CA ARG A 442 -12.27 -26.44 12.23
C ARG A 442 -11.06 -26.54 11.32
N VAL A 443 -10.47 -25.42 11.00
CA VAL A 443 -9.29 -25.36 10.13
C VAL A 443 -8.04 -25.64 10.95
N ALA A 444 -7.18 -26.54 10.42
CA ALA A 444 -5.86 -26.83 10.95
C ALA A 444 -4.83 -26.70 9.82
N VAL A 445 -3.64 -26.18 10.11
CA VAL A 445 -2.54 -26.15 9.15
C VAL A 445 -1.58 -27.30 9.43
N VAL A 446 -1.22 -28.06 8.38
CA VAL A 446 -0.28 -29.18 8.44
C VAL A 446 1.09 -28.69 7.98
N LYS A 447 2.09 -28.84 8.86
CA LYS A 447 3.47 -28.42 8.63
C LYS A 447 4.41 -29.62 8.43
N ASN A 448 5.64 -29.34 8.00
CA ASN A 448 6.71 -30.31 7.86
C ASN A 448 6.38 -31.49 6.92
N ILE A 449 5.75 -31.19 5.78
CA ILE A 449 5.48 -32.20 4.76
C ILE A 449 6.71 -32.32 3.87
N PRO A 450 7.32 -33.51 3.75
CA PRO A 450 8.44 -33.71 2.85
C PRO A 450 8.07 -33.34 1.40
N ASP A 451 9.00 -32.71 0.70
CA ASP A 451 8.86 -32.31 -0.71
C ASP A 451 7.73 -31.29 -1.02
N LEU A 452 7.03 -30.78 -0.01
CA LEU A 452 6.14 -29.64 -0.18
C LEU A 452 6.94 -28.35 0.05
N THR A 453 7.08 -27.56 -1.00
CA THR A 453 7.70 -26.23 -0.88
C THR A 453 6.69 -25.32 -0.19
N GLU A 454 6.83 -25.13 1.11
CA GLU A 454 6.07 -24.12 1.83
C GLU A 454 6.50 -22.72 1.33
N ASP A 455 5.53 -21.83 1.19
CA ASP A 455 5.83 -20.41 1.02
C ASP A 455 6.30 -19.88 2.38
N ALA A 456 7.61 -19.99 2.63
CA ALA A 456 8.23 -19.59 3.89
C ALA A 456 8.12 -18.08 4.19
N ALA A 457 7.63 -17.29 3.21
CA ALA A 457 7.42 -15.86 3.37
C ALA A 457 6.16 -15.49 4.15
N TYR A 458 5.24 -16.45 4.35
CA TYR A 458 3.93 -16.16 4.92
C TYR A 458 3.60 -17.14 6.04
N PHE A 459 3.39 -16.60 7.23
CA PHE A 459 3.02 -17.35 8.42
C PHE A 459 1.67 -16.88 8.96
N LEU A 460 1.01 -17.73 9.75
CA LEU A 460 -0.13 -17.28 10.54
C LEU A 460 0.26 -16.08 11.38
N PRO A 461 -0.66 -15.10 11.58
CA PRO A 461 -0.39 -13.97 12.46
C PRO A 461 0.05 -14.45 13.85
N ARG A 462 0.98 -13.74 14.46
CA ARG A 462 1.46 -14.08 15.80
C ARG A 462 0.35 -13.87 16.83
N GLY A 463 0.25 -14.80 17.79
CA GLY A 463 -0.84 -14.79 18.77
C GLY A 463 -2.19 -15.22 18.21
N PHE A 464 -2.17 -15.87 17.04
CA PHE A 464 -3.36 -16.38 16.40
C PHE A 464 -3.54 -17.86 16.75
N ASP A 465 -4.55 -18.16 17.57
CA ASP A 465 -4.79 -19.50 18.15
C ASP A 465 -6.00 -20.23 17.53
N GLU A 466 -6.74 -19.57 16.64
CA GLU A 466 -7.97 -20.10 16.03
C GLU A 466 -7.71 -21.19 14.98
N ILE A 467 -6.49 -21.29 14.48
CA ILE A 467 -6.05 -22.34 13.58
C ILE A 467 -5.04 -23.24 14.29
N GLU A 468 -5.41 -24.51 14.46
CA GLU A 468 -4.51 -25.53 15.02
C GLU A 468 -3.31 -25.74 14.08
N VAL A 469 -2.09 -25.75 14.63
CA VAL A 469 -0.89 -26.13 13.89
C VAL A 469 -0.56 -27.56 14.23
N THR A 470 -0.47 -28.43 13.22
CA THR A 470 -0.17 -29.86 13.38
C THR A 470 0.85 -30.33 12.35
N ASP A 471 1.35 -31.54 12.52
CA ASP A 471 2.14 -32.25 11.52
C ASP A 471 1.32 -33.35 10.83
N THR A 472 1.99 -34.09 9.95
CA THR A 472 1.35 -35.21 9.25
C THR A 472 0.86 -36.32 10.19
N ASP A 473 1.46 -36.49 11.38
CA ASP A 473 1.07 -37.54 12.35
C ASP A 473 -0.13 -37.10 13.20
N GLY A 474 -0.34 -35.80 13.32
CA GLY A 474 -1.52 -35.22 13.92
C GLY A 474 -2.76 -35.20 13.02
N MET A 475 -2.62 -35.56 11.74
CA MET A 475 -3.77 -35.72 10.85
C MET A 475 -4.55 -36.97 11.24
N ARG A 476 -5.70 -36.81 11.89
CA ARG A 476 -6.53 -37.88 12.42
C ARG A 476 -8.00 -37.64 12.09
N GLY A 477 -8.74 -38.72 11.99
CA GLY A 477 -10.20 -38.75 11.75
C GLY A 477 -10.57 -39.76 10.67
N ASP A 478 -11.79 -40.27 10.76
CA ASP A 478 -12.34 -41.18 9.73
C ASP A 478 -12.81 -40.38 8.51
N TYR A 479 -13.07 -39.09 8.71
CA TYR A 479 -13.46 -38.14 7.68
C TYR A 479 -12.92 -36.75 7.98
N PHE A 480 -12.39 -36.07 6.96
CA PHE A 480 -11.98 -34.68 7.01
C PHE A 480 -11.92 -34.05 5.60
N TRP A 481 -11.76 -32.76 5.52
CA TRP A 481 -11.48 -32.03 4.28
C TRP A 481 -10.00 -31.68 4.20
N MET A 482 -9.45 -31.70 3.00
CA MET A 482 -8.13 -31.14 2.73
C MET A 482 -8.24 -29.94 1.80
N ALA A 483 -7.40 -28.91 2.04
CA ALA A 483 -7.36 -27.66 1.28
C ALA A 483 -5.92 -27.32 0.88
N PHE A 484 -5.66 -27.12 -0.40
CA PHE A 484 -4.35 -26.78 -0.93
C PHE A 484 -4.47 -26.09 -2.29
N ARG A 485 -3.38 -25.49 -2.75
CA ARG A 485 -3.26 -24.97 -4.13
C ARG A 485 -2.11 -25.66 -4.84
N ASP A 486 -2.27 -25.89 -6.14
CA ASP A 486 -1.23 -26.40 -7.02
C ASP A 486 -1.51 -25.93 -8.48
N ALA A 487 -0.54 -26.09 -9.36
CA ALA A 487 -0.74 -25.88 -10.79
C ALA A 487 -1.64 -26.97 -11.41
N THR A 488 -1.53 -28.21 -10.90
CA THR A 488 -2.20 -29.38 -11.44
C THR A 488 -2.63 -30.34 -10.33
N TRP A 489 -3.65 -31.15 -10.59
CA TRP A 489 -4.01 -32.30 -9.76
C TRP A 489 -3.03 -33.45 -10.02
N ASP A 490 -2.16 -33.76 -9.06
CA ASP A 490 -1.17 -34.83 -9.20
C ASP A 490 -1.06 -35.66 -7.91
N VAL A 491 -1.61 -36.88 -7.95
CA VAL A 491 -1.63 -37.83 -6.81
C VAL A 491 -0.24 -38.38 -6.45
N GLN A 492 0.76 -38.17 -7.28
CA GLN A 492 2.16 -38.55 -7.03
C GLN A 492 2.95 -37.50 -6.27
N ARG A 493 2.34 -36.35 -6.02
CA ARG A 493 2.98 -35.20 -5.31
C ARG A 493 2.27 -34.91 -3.98
N PRO A 494 3.02 -34.39 -2.98
CA PRO A 494 2.40 -33.81 -1.81
C PRO A 494 1.45 -32.65 -2.20
N PRO A 495 0.37 -32.45 -1.45
CA PRO A 495 -0.04 -33.18 -0.25
C PRO A 495 -0.85 -34.44 -0.52
N LEU A 496 -1.31 -34.69 -1.78
CA LEU A 496 -2.15 -35.81 -2.15
C LEU A 496 -1.47 -37.15 -1.88
N LYS A 497 -0.20 -37.31 -2.30
CA LYS A 497 0.62 -38.47 -2.05
C LYS A 497 0.69 -38.82 -0.56
N THR A 498 1.00 -37.84 0.28
CA THR A 498 1.14 -38.01 1.73
C THR A 498 -0.14 -38.54 2.36
N VAL A 499 -1.31 -38.04 1.95
CA VAL A 499 -2.61 -38.49 2.46
C VAL A 499 -2.92 -39.93 2.03
N LEU A 500 -2.60 -40.29 0.78
CA LEU A 500 -2.80 -41.66 0.26
C LEU A 500 -1.88 -42.68 0.96
N GLU A 501 -0.61 -42.34 1.21
CA GLU A 501 0.36 -43.19 1.92
C GLU A 501 -0.05 -43.44 3.37
N LYS A 502 -0.77 -42.51 4.01
CA LYS A 502 -1.34 -42.68 5.35
C LYS A 502 -2.61 -43.55 5.38
N GLY A 503 -2.99 -44.15 4.25
CA GLY A 503 -4.12 -45.06 4.17
C GLY A 503 -5.50 -44.40 4.05
N TYR A 504 -5.54 -43.16 3.59
CA TYR A 504 -6.79 -42.47 3.30
C TYR A 504 -7.21 -42.62 1.83
N ARG A 505 -8.47 -42.33 1.56
CA ARG A 505 -9.07 -42.31 0.23
C ARG A 505 -9.58 -40.91 -0.10
N LEU A 506 -9.23 -40.41 -1.27
CA LEU A 506 -9.66 -39.10 -1.76
C LEU A 506 -11.03 -39.20 -2.45
N GLY A 507 -11.90 -38.25 -2.20
CA GLY A 507 -13.12 -38.05 -2.96
C GLY A 507 -12.93 -37.15 -4.18
N ALA A 508 -14.03 -36.79 -4.81
CA ALA A 508 -14.02 -35.86 -5.93
C ALA A 508 -13.61 -34.46 -5.45
N PRO A 509 -12.60 -33.82 -6.07
CA PRO A 509 -12.18 -32.50 -5.70
C PRO A 509 -13.20 -31.45 -6.16
N PHE A 510 -13.40 -30.44 -5.33
CA PHE A 510 -13.88 -29.13 -5.80
C PHE A 510 -12.67 -28.28 -6.16
N GLU A 511 -12.65 -27.75 -7.37
CA GLU A 511 -11.54 -26.93 -7.84
C GLU A 511 -12.00 -25.56 -8.32
N VAL A 512 -11.14 -24.57 -8.15
CA VAL A 512 -11.32 -23.22 -8.66
C VAL A 512 -9.99 -22.74 -9.22
N GLU A 513 -9.98 -22.32 -10.49
CA GLU A 513 -8.80 -21.81 -11.16
C GLU A 513 -8.66 -20.28 -10.97
N GLY A 514 -7.44 -19.83 -10.72
CA GLY A 514 -7.12 -18.43 -10.61
C GLY A 514 -5.63 -18.16 -10.76
N SER A 515 -5.27 -17.09 -11.44
CA SER A 515 -3.87 -16.63 -11.61
C SER A 515 -2.89 -17.71 -12.08
N GLY A 516 -3.35 -18.66 -12.93
CA GLY A 516 -2.51 -19.77 -13.44
C GLY A 516 -2.24 -20.89 -12.43
N GLN A 517 -2.95 -20.91 -11.32
CA GLN A 517 -2.96 -21.96 -10.29
C GLN A 517 -4.39 -22.46 -10.07
N LYS A 518 -4.53 -23.59 -9.40
CA LYS A 518 -5.80 -24.12 -8.94
C LYS A 518 -5.80 -24.24 -7.44
N ALA A 519 -6.91 -23.89 -6.84
CA ALA A 519 -7.22 -24.15 -5.44
C ALA A 519 -8.15 -25.34 -5.36
N PHE A 520 -7.88 -26.25 -4.43
CA PHE A 520 -8.61 -27.48 -4.24
C PHE A 520 -9.16 -27.60 -2.83
N ILE A 521 -10.40 -28.11 -2.73
CA ILE A 521 -10.97 -28.67 -1.50
C ILE A 521 -11.42 -30.09 -1.81
N VAL A 522 -10.99 -31.06 -0.99
CA VAL A 522 -11.18 -32.48 -1.22
C VAL A 522 -11.71 -33.14 0.03
N PRO A 523 -12.85 -33.87 -0.01
CA PRO A 523 -13.27 -34.73 1.09
C PRO A 523 -12.41 -36.00 1.13
N VAL A 524 -12.03 -36.39 2.33
CA VAL A 524 -11.10 -37.50 2.57
C VAL A 524 -11.69 -38.46 3.60
N TRP A 525 -11.62 -39.76 3.34
CA TRP A 525 -12.07 -40.81 4.24
C TRP A 525 -10.93 -41.77 4.57
N ARG A 526 -10.99 -42.35 5.75
CA ARG A 526 -10.14 -43.46 6.10
C ARG A 526 -10.52 -44.67 5.26
N ARG A 527 -9.54 -45.46 4.79
CA ARG A 527 -9.77 -46.71 4.06
C ARG A 527 -10.36 -47.76 4.96
#